data_8bb2f2b4ffd726522cc0abb6859a2890
#
_entry.id   8bb2f2b4ffd726522cc0abb6859a2890
#
_cell.length_a   1.000
_cell.length_b   1.000
_cell.length_c   1.000
_cell.angle_alpha   90.00
_cell.angle_beta   90.00
_cell.angle_gamma   90.00
#
_symmetry.space_group_name_H-M   'P 1'
#
loop_
_entity.id
_entity.type
_entity.pdbx_description
1 polymer ?
#
loop_
_entity_poly.entity_id
_entity_poly.type
_entity_poly.pdbx_seq_one_letter_code
_entity_poly.pdbx_strand_id
1 'polypeptide(L)'
;MAVLLQLTVAPGTQDQFNELDAKVGQSMSEAGGPPAGLMSHAVYPEGDGFVIAEVWRAEEEGQRYMGDVLRPLLAELGLTGQDNVVRPVWSFARP
;
A
#
# COMPACT_ATOMS: atom_id res chain seq x y z
N MET A 1 -16.36 -2.74 8.49
CA MET A 1 -15.76 -1.52 9.04
C MET A 1 -14.52 -1.14 8.24
N ALA A 2 -14.40 0.10 7.84
CA ALA A 2 -13.23 0.57 7.14
C ALA A 2 -12.00 0.58 8.07
N VAL A 3 -10.84 0.31 7.50
CA VAL A 3 -9.57 0.31 8.24
C VAL A 3 -8.51 1.09 7.47
N LEU A 4 -7.56 1.63 8.22
CA LEU A 4 -6.32 2.19 7.68
C LEU A 4 -5.22 1.14 7.86
N LEU A 5 -4.57 0.77 6.78
CA LEU A 5 -3.38 -0.07 6.81
C LEU A 5 -2.16 0.80 6.52
N GLN A 6 -1.15 0.72 7.38
CA GLN A 6 0.11 1.44 7.20
C GLN A 6 1.24 0.44 7.12
N LEU A 7 1.95 0.44 5.99
CA LEU A 7 3.10 -0.42 5.75
C LEU A 7 4.35 0.44 5.65
N THR A 8 5.25 0.27 6.60
CA THR A 8 6.54 0.97 6.57
C THR A 8 7.54 0.16 5.78
N VAL A 9 8.21 0.80 4.83
CA VAL A 9 9.28 0.23 4.03
C VAL A 9 10.56 1.00 4.34
N ALA A 10 11.52 0.34 4.98
CA ALA A 10 12.78 0.95 5.38
C ALA A 10 13.90 -0.10 5.39
N PRO A 11 15.08 0.23 4.83
CA PRO A 11 15.36 1.44 4.07
C PRO A 11 14.66 1.46 2.71
N GLY A 12 14.52 2.64 2.13
CA GLY A 12 13.93 2.81 0.80
C GLY A 12 14.14 4.21 0.28
N THR A 13 14.50 4.36 -0.98
CA THR A 13 14.73 5.66 -1.61
C THR A 13 13.50 6.11 -2.39
N GLN A 14 13.46 7.38 -2.77
CA GLN A 14 12.41 7.88 -3.64
C GLN A 14 12.44 7.22 -5.02
N ASP A 15 13.63 6.93 -5.55
CA ASP A 15 13.75 6.23 -6.85
C ASP A 15 13.16 4.84 -6.78
N GLN A 16 13.40 4.12 -5.68
CA GLN A 16 12.79 2.81 -5.44
C GLN A 16 11.28 2.90 -5.29
N PHE A 17 10.79 3.94 -4.60
CA PHE A 17 9.35 4.19 -4.55
C PHE A 17 8.77 4.45 -5.93
N ASN A 18 9.43 5.26 -6.76
CA ASN A 18 8.96 5.55 -8.12
C ASN A 18 8.86 4.27 -8.96
N GLU A 19 9.82 3.36 -8.82
CA GLU A 19 9.76 2.05 -9.49
C GLU A 19 8.61 1.20 -8.97
N LEU A 20 8.41 1.18 -7.65
CA LEU A 20 7.28 0.47 -7.04
C LEU A 20 5.95 1.02 -7.56
N ASP A 21 5.81 2.33 -7.58
CA ASP A 21 4.58 3.00 -8.03
C ASP A 21 4.26 2.63 -9.49
N ALA A 22 5.27 2.60 -10.34
CA ALA A 22 5.10 2.17 -11.74
C ALA A 22 4.63 0.70 -11.84
N LYS A 23 5.23 -0.20 -11.04
CA LYS A 23 4.84 -1.61 -11.02
C LYS A 23 3.43 -1.80 -10.48
N VAL A 24 3.05 -1.07 -9.45
CA VAL A 24 1.69 -1.10 -8.89
C VAL A 24 0.68 -0.61 -9.93
N GLY A 25 0.99 0.49 -10.61
CA GLY A 25 0.14 1.01 -11.68
C GLY A 25 -0.04 0.01 -12.81
N GLN A 26 1.02 -0.67 -13.22
CA GLN A 26 0.96 -1.73 -14.23
C GLN A 26 0.09 -2.90 -13.76
N SER A 27 0.28 -3.34 -12.53
CA SER A 27 -0.51 -4.43 -11.92
C SER A 27 -2.00 -4.10 -11.91
N MET A 28 -2.36 -2.88 -11.53
CA MET A 28 -3.75 -2.42 -11.53
C MET A 28 -4.31 -2.37 -12.96
N SER A 29 -3.53 -1.88 -13.90
CA SER A 29 -3.94 -1.82 -15.31
C SER A 29 -4.23 -3.22 -15.86
N GLU A 30 -3.36 -4.19 -15.57
CA GLU A 30 -3.53 -5.58 -15.99
C GLU A 30 -4.75 -6.24 -15.35
N ALA A 31 -5.08 -5.86 -14.12
CA ALA A 31 -6.23 -6.37 -13.39
C ALA A 31 -7.55 -5.67 -13.78
N GLY A 32 -7.49 -4.65 -14.62
CA GLY A 32 -8.68 -3.91 -15.05
C GLY A 32 -9.05 -2.73 -14.15
N GLY A 33 -8.21 -2.36 -13.20
CA GLY A 33 -8.42 -1.22 -12.32
C GLY A 33 -7.90 -1.44 -10.91
N PRO A 34 -8.17 -0.50 -10.00
CA PRO A 34 -7.79 -0.64 -8.59
C PRO A 34 -8.44 -1.86 -7.95
N PRO A 35 -7.82 -2.45 -6.92
CA PRO A 35 -8.41 -3.58 -6.23
C PRO A 35 -9.73 -3.19 -5.54
N ALA A 36 -10.66 -4.16 -5.51
CA ALA A 36 -11.94 -3.95 -4.84
C ALA A 36 -11.72 -3.62 -3.35
N GLY A 37 -12.44 -2.63 -2.86
CA GLY A 37 -12.38 -2.22 -1.46
C GLY A 37 -11.33 -1.16 -1.14
N LEU A 38 -10.43 -0.85 -2.04
CA LEU A 38 -9.47 0.24 -1.83
C LEU A 38 -10.18 1.59 -1.96
N MET A 39 -10.15 2.36 -0.87
CA MET A 39 -10.85 3.65 -0.81
C MET A 39 -9.91 4.82 -0.96
N SER A 40 -8.68 4.72 -0.49
CA SER A 40 -7.68 5.76 -0.64
C SER A 40 -6.27 5.20 -0.48
N HIS A 41 -5.31 5.92 -1.04
CA HIS A 41 -3.91 5.52 -1.06
C HIS A 41 -3.04 6.77 -0.99
N ALA A 42 -2.08 6.74 -0.10
CA ALA A 42 -1.08 7.80 0.01
C ALA A 42 0.25 7.20 0.42
N VAL A 43 1.33 7.82 -0.03
CA VAL A 43 2.68 7.42 0.38
C VAL A 43 3.43 8.68 0.80
N TYR A 44 4.16 8.57 1.89
CA TYR A 44 4.94 9.69 2.40
C TYR A 44 6.30 9.22 2.92
N PRO A 45 7.33 10.08 2.84
CA PRO A 45 8.63 9.72 3.37
C PRO A 45 8.61 9.69 4.91
N GLU A 46 9.37 8.77 5.48
CA GLU A 46 9.56 8.69 6.93
C GLU A 46 10.91 8.05 7.22
N GLY A 47 11.75 8.75 7.99
CA GLY A 47 13.10 8.26 8.31
C GLY A 47 13.91 8.01 7.04
N ASP A 48 14.49 6.81 6.94
CA ASP A 48 15.27 6.37 5.79
C ASP A 48 14.46 5.56 4.77
N GLY A 49 13.15 5.67 4.84
CA GLY A 49 12.24 4.93 3.96
C GLY A 49 10.97 5.71 3.67
N PHE A 50 9.87 4.98 3.54
CA PHE A 50 8.56 5.57 3.27
C PHE A 50 7.45 4.71 3.89
N VAL A 51 6.26 5.30 4.00
CA VAL A 51 5.07 4.62 4.51
C VAL A 51 4.01 4.60 3.41
N ILE A 52 3.45 3.43 3.18
CA ILE A 52 2.29 3.24 2.31
C ILE A 52 1.06 3.20 3.22
N ALA A 53 0.17 4.17 3.07
CA ALA A 53 -1.02 4.29 3.90
C ALA A 53 -2.25 4.12 3.02
N GLU A 54 -3.08 3.13 3.34
CA GLU A 54 -4.24 2.79 2.52
C GLU A 54 -5.48 2.62 3.39
N VAL A 55 -6.58 3.23 2.95
CA VAL A 55 -7.88 3.01 3.58
C VAL A 55 -8.63 1.96 2.76
N TRP A 56 -9.10 0.93 3.46
CA TRP A 56 -9.79 -0.20 2.85
C TRP A 56 -11.19 -0.34 3.45
N ARG A 57 -12.13 -0.73 2.62
CA ARG A 57 -13.51 -1.05 3.03
C ARG A 57 -13.54 -2.15 4.10
N ALA A 58 -12.67 -3.16 3.96
CA ALA A 58 -12.54 -4.27 4.89
C ALA A 58 -11.08 -4.65 5.05
N GLU A 59 -10.69 -5.00 6.27
CA GLU A 59 -9.30 -5.37 6.57
C GLU A 59 -8.82 -6.56 5.71
N GLU A 60 -9.65 -7.57 5.54
CA GLU A 60 -9.28 -8.78 4.79
C GLU A 60 -8.90 -8.48 3.35
N GLU A 61 -9.60 -7.55 2.71
CA GLU A 61 -9.29 -7.14 1.34
C GLU A 61 -7.93 -6.46 1.28
N GLY A 62 -7.64 -5.59 2.23
CA GLY A 62 -6.36 -4.90 2.31
C GLY A 62 -5.20 -5.83 2.61
N GLN A 63 -5.36 -6.72 3.59
CA GLN A 63 -4.32 -7.69 3.94
C GLN A 63 -4.02 -8.64 2.76
N ARG A 64 -5.05 -9.04 2.04
CA ARG A 64 -4.88 -9.90 0.85
C ARG A 64 -4.08 -9.17 -0.22
N TYR A 65 -4.41 -7.92 -0.50
CA TYR A 65 -3.69 -7.12 -1.49
C TYR A 65 -2.22 -6.91 -1.08
N MET A 66 -1.99 -6.59 0.19
CA MET A 66 -0.63 -6.44 0.72
C MET A 66 0.18 -7.73 0.54
N GLY A 67 -0.39 -8.87 0.87
CA GLY A 67 0.30 -10.17 0.78
C GLY A 67 0.48 -10.66 -0.65
N ASP A 68 -0.53 -10.51 -1.50
CA ASP A 68 -0.52 -11.08 -2.84
C ASP A 68 0.13 -10.18 -3.88
N VAL A 69 0.13 -8.86 -3.67
CA VAL A 69 0.60 -7.89 -4.67
C VAL A 69 1.75 -7.04 -4.15
N LEU A 70 1.55 -6.29 -3.07
CA LEU A 70 2.55 -5.31 -2.64
C LEU A 70 3.85 -5.94 -2.16
N ARG A 71 3.78 -6.92 -1.27
CA ARG A 71 5.00 -7.55 -0.74
C ARG A 71 5.82 -8.25 -1.82
N PRO A 72 5.22 -8.98 -2.77
CA PRO A 72 5.98 -9.51 -3.90
C PRO A 72 6.65 -8.44 -4.74
N LEU A 73 5.98 -7.32 -5.01
CA LEU A 73 6.57 -6.21 -5.78
C LEU A 73 7.71 -5.54 -5.02
N LEU A 74 7.57 -5.36 -3.70
CA LEU A 74 8.66 -4.86 -2.86
C LEU A 74 9.88 -5.77 -2.95
N ALA A 75 9.66 -7.09 -2.86
CA ALA A 75 10.74 -8.07 -2.93
C ALA A 75 11.49 -8.01 -4.27
N GLU A 76 10.79 -7.79 -5.37
CA GLU A 76 11.41 -7.61 -6.69
C GLU A 76 12.38 -6.43 -6.71
N LEU A 77 12.14 -5.42 -5.90
CA LEU A 77 12.97 -4.21 -5.82
C LEU A 77 14.01 -4.28 -4.71
N GLY A 78 14.12 -5.41 -4.02
CA GLY A 78 15.02 -5.56 -2.87
C GLY A 78 14.56 -4.80 -1.63
N LEU A 79 13.28 -4.46 -1.56
CA LEU A 79 12.68 -3.73 -0.45
C LEU A 79 11.98 -4.67 0.50
N THR A 80 11.93 -4.31 1.78
CA THR A 80 11.25 -5.09 2.81
C THR A 80 10.23 -4.20 3.52
N GLY A 81 8.98 -4.66 3.54
CA GLY A 81 7.94 -4.03 4.34
C GLY A 81 7.93 -4.62 5.74
N GLN A 82 7.76 -3.75 6.74
CA GLN A 82 7.53 -4.15 8.12
C GLN A 82 6.11 -4.69 8.28
N ASP A 83 5.75 -5.16 9.46
CA ASP A 83 4.38 -5.59 9.72
C ASP A 83 3.42 -4.41 9.60
N ASN A 84 2.22 -4.68 9.05
CA ASN A 84 1.21 -3.65 8.92
C ASN A 84 0.73 -3.16 10.28
N VAL A 85 0.55 -1.85 10.39
CA VAL A 85 -0.23 -1.27 11.48
C VAL A 85 -1.66 -1.11 10.98
N VAL A 86 -2.62 -1.65 11.74
CA VAL A 86 -4.04 -1.61 11.39
C VAL A 86 -4.75 -0.68 12.38
N ARG A 87 -5.51 0.28 11.84
CA ARG A 87 -6.30 1.19 12.66
C ARG A 87 -7.74 1.21 12.16
N PRO A 88 -8.74 1.21 13.05
CA PRO A 88 -10.13 1.40 12.63
C PRO A 88 -10.33 2.82 12.11
N VAL A 89 -11.15 2.93 11.07
CA VAL A 89 -11.54 4.23 10.52
C VAL A 89 -13.02 4.47 10.82
N TRP A 90 -13.30 5.51 11.61
CA TRP A 90 -14.67 5.84 11.99
C TRP A 90 -15.38 6.70 10.94
N SER A 91 -14.61 7.48 10.19
CA SER A 91 -15.18 8.35 9.17
C SER A 91 -14.19 8.50 8.01
N PHE A 92 -14.70 8.35 6.81
CA PHE A 92 -13.97 8.60 5.58
C PHE A 92 -14.88 9.32 4.59
N ALA A 93 -14.40 10.42 4.05
CA ALA A 93 -15.17 11.22 3.11
C ALA A 93 -14.32 11.61 1.91
N ARG A 94 -14.94 11.66 0.75
CA ARG A 94 -14.36 12.28 -0.46
C ARG A 94 -15.07 13.61 -0.66
N PRO A 95 -14.32 14.71 -0.71
CA PRO A 95 -14.91 16.01 -0.99
C PRO A 95 -15.47 16.07 -2.41
#